data_a0b2af8366b9e1e147bd2791bc7d3eb0
#
_entry.id   a0b2af8366b9e1e147bd2791bc7d3eb0
#
_cell.length_a   1.000
_cell.length_b   1.000
_cell.length_c   1.000
_cell.angle_alpha   90.00
_cell.angle_beta   90.00
_cell.angle_gamma   90.00
#
_symmetry.space_group_name_H-M   'P 1'
#
loop_
_entity.id
_entity.type
_entity.pdbx_description
1 polymer ?
#
loop_
_entity_poly.entity_id
_entity_poly.type
_entity_poly.pdbx_seq_one_letter_code
_entity_poly.pdbx_strand_id
1 'polypeptide(L)'
;GIAVSRVGTYPVGHTEMIDAWCGSNMMRTAYIPISWEEAKSKVDAWKSQGETVVFTNGCFDILHKGHITYLQQAAALGEHLIIGLNADESVKKLKGEGRPVNSESDRAFMLKSLRFVDEVVIFNEETPLELLKCLEPDILVKGGDYSVEDVIGKEYAGEVRILPFVKGYSTTQIINKILGK
;
A
#
# COMPACT_ATOMS: atom_id res chain seq x y z
N GLY A 1 -10.08 -28.18 19.63
CA GLY A 1 -11.24 -28.65 20.37
C GLY A 1 -11.04 -28.68 21.88
N ILE A 2 -10.07 -27.93 22.44
CA ILE A 2 -9.78 -27.95 23.89
C ILE A 2 -10.12 -26.62 24.58
N ALA A 3 -10.41 -25.58 23.83
CA ALA A 3 -10.64 -24.23 24.39
C ALA A 3 -12.09 -23.92 24.81
N VAL A 4 -13.05 -24.81 24.63
CA VAL A 4 -14.49 -24.48 24.81
C VAL A 4 -15.11 -25.09 26.08
N SER A 5 -14.38 -25.80 26.91
CA SER A 5 -14.97 -26.48 28.09
C SER A 5 -14.51 -25.99 29.45
N ARG A 6 -13.91 -24.81 29.59
CA ARG A 6 -13.60 -24.24 30.91
C ARG A 6 -14.25 -22.87 31.07
N VAL A 7 -15.41 -22.88 31.69
CA VAL A 7 -15.98 -21.68 32.33
C VAL A 7 -15.14 -21.43 33.59
N GLY A 8 -14.19 -20.51 33.47
CA GLY A 8 -13.33 -20.07 34.55
C GLY A 8 -12.34 -19.09 33.98
N THR A 9 -12.30 -17.87 34.52
CA THR A 9 -11.35 -16.82 34.22
C THR A 9 -9.94 -17.23 34.64
N TYR A 10 -9.25 -17.98 33.80
CA TYR A 10 -7.80 -18.11 33.91
C TYR A 10 -7.16 -17.13 32.93
N PRO A 11 -6.23 -16.30 33.39
CA PRO A 11 -5.38 -15.55 32.47
C PRO A 11 -4.52 -16.58 31.73
N VAL A 12 -4.87 -16.87 30.49
CA VAL A 12 -3.98 -17.57 29.57
C VAL A 12 -2.75 -16.67 29.46
N GLY A 13 -1.60 -17.17 29.89
CA GLY A 13 -0.35 -16.39 29.84
C GLY A 13 -0.11 -15.94 28.41
N HIS A 14 0.35 -14.71 28.25
CA HIS A 14 0.61 -14.09 26.94
C HIS A 14 1.49 -14.98 26.03
N THR A 15 2.36 -15.78 26.63
CA THR A 15 3.24 -16.75 25.99
C THR A 15 2.48 -17.97 25.46
N GLU A 16 1.51 -18.51 26.19
CA GLU A 16 0.72 -19.69 25.75
C GLU A 16 -0.25 -19.35 24.60
N MET A 17 -0.75 -18.11 24.52
CA MET A 17 -1.55 -17.66 23.38
C MET A 17 -0.70 -17.51 22.12
N ILE A 18 0.54 -17.05 22.25
CA ILE A 18 1.48 -16.94 21.12
C ILE A 18 1.85 -18.35 20.62
N ASP A 19 2.13 -19.29 21.51
CA ASP A 19 2.51 -20.66 21.14
C ASP A 19 1.34 -21.46 20.53
N ALA A 20 0.12 -21.26 20.98
CA ALA A 20 -1.07 -21.88 20.40
C ALA A 20 -1.43 -21.28 19.02
N TRP A 21 -1.05 -20.03 18.75
CA TRP A 21 -1.24 -19.36 17.45
C TRP A 21 -0.06 -19.58 16.51
N CYS A 22 1.12 -19.86 17.06
CA CYS A 22 2.34 -20.23 16.33
C CYS A 22 2.48 -21.75 16.12
N GLY A 23 1.38 -22.47 15.95
CA GLY A 23 1.45 -23.86 15.47
C GLY A 23 2.27 -23.91 14.18
N SER A 24 3.51 -24.34 14.33
CA SER A 24 4.46 -24.85 13.32
C SER A 24 4.17 -24.40 11.88
N ASN A 25 4.69 -23.28 11.47
CA ASN A 25 5.01 -22.85 10.10
C ASN A 25 4.58 -21.45 9.71
N MET A 26 4.63 -20.47 10.62
CA MET A 26 4.49 -19.07 10.20
C MET A 26 5.41 -18.13 10.98
N MET A 27 6.73 -18.35 10.91
CA MET A 27 7.59 -17.20 10.72
C MET A 27 7.28 -16.70 9.31
N ARG A 28 6.24 -15.90 9.14
CA ARG A 28 6.14 -15.04 7.97
C ARG A 28 7.35 -14.13 8.08
N THR A 29 8.36 -14.42 7.28
CA THR A 29 9.48 -13.52 7.03
C THR A 29 8.94 -12.11 6.89
N ALA A 30 9.57 -11.16 7.57
CA ALA A 30 9.23 -9.75 7.42
C ALA A 30 9.08 -9.46 5.92
N TYR A 31 7.96 -8.84 5.54
CA TYR A 31 7.74 -8.50 4.14
C TYR A 31 8.87 -7.57 3.69
N ILE A 32 9.57 -7.96 2.66
CA ILE A 32 10.58 -7.15 1.98
C ILE A 32 9.92 -6.67 0.69
N PRO A 33 9.84 -5.34 0.46
CA PRO A 33 9.37 -4.81 -0.82
C PRO A 33 10.17 -5.40 -1.97
N ILE A 34 9.50 -5.76 -3.05
CA ILE A 34 10.16 -6.33 -4.22
C ILE A 34 10.94 -5.28 -5.01
N SER A 35 11.97 -5.72 -5.73
CA SER A 35 12.72 -4.85 -6.64
C SER A 35 11.86 -4.45 -7.86
N TRP A 36 12.30 -3.44 -8.61
CA TRP A 36 11.63 -3.01 -9.83
C TRP A 36 11.64 -4.10 -10.88
N GLU A 37 12.74 -4.86 -11.00
CA GLU A 37 12.90 -5.98 -11.93
C GLU A 37 11.94 -7.13 -11.59
N GLU A 38 11.81 -7.44 -10.31
CA GLU A 38 10.85 -8.46 -9.85
C GLU A 38 9.40 -8.02 -10.10
N ALA A 39 9.10 -6.73 -9.85
CA ALA A 39 7.79 -6.17 -10.14
C ALA A 39 7.47 -6.21 -11.63
N LYS A 40 8.43 -5.82 -12.48
CA LYS A 40 8.28 -5.89 -13.94
C LYS A 40 8.03 -7.33 -14.42
N SER A 41 8.79 -8.28 -13.90
CA SER A 41 8.61 -9.70 -14.25
C SER A 41 7.20 -10.21 -13.90
N LYS A 42 6.65 -9.77 -12.75
CA LYS A 42 5.27 -10.11 -12.37
C LYS A 42 4.25 -9.45 -13.28
N VAL A 43 4.41 -8.15 -13.57
CA VAL A 43 3.52 -7.42 -14.49
C VAL A 43 3.48 -8.11 -15.84
N ASP A 44 4.63 -8.46 -16.40
CA ASP A 44 4.70 -9.14 -17.70
C ASP A 44 4.02 -10.52 -17.67
N ALA A 45 4.20 -11.27 -16.57
CA ALA A 45 3.54 -12.55 -16.39
C ALA A 45 2.02 -12.42 -16.32
N TRP A 46 1.48 -11.46 -15.54
CA TRP A 46 0.04 -11.21 -15.45
C TRP A 46 -0.55 -10.74 -16.78
N LYS A 47 0.10 -9.80 -17.45
CA LYS A 47 -0.34 -9.31 -18.77
C LYS A 47 -0.33 -10.40 -19.83
N SER A 48 0.64 -11.33 -19.78
CA SER A 48 0.68 -12.48 -20.68
C SER A 48 -0.49 -13.46 -20.50
N GLN A 49 -1.13 -13.44 -19.33
CA GLN A 49 -2.34 -14.20 -18.99
C GLN A 49 -3.64 -13.43 -19.32
N GLY A 50 -3.51 -12.19 -19.80
CA GLY A 50 -4.65 -11.32 -20.09
C GLY A 50 -5.24 -10.66 -18.85
N GLU A 51 -4.50 -10.65 -17.73
CA GLU A 51 -4.90 -10.02 -16.47
C GLU A 51 -4.52 -8.55 -16.46
N THR A 52 -5.42 -7.72 -15.93
CA THR A 52 -5.28 -6.25 -15.90
C THR A 52 -4.49 -5.82 -14.68
N VAL A 53 -3.43 -5.07 -14.88
CA VAL A 53 -2.57 -4.53 -13.82
C VAL A 53 -2.92 -3.08 -13.56
N VAL A 54 -3.31 -2.80 -12.33
CA VAL A 54 -3.61 -1.47 -11.81
C VAL A 54 -2.43 -0.96 -11.00
N PHE A 55 -2.02 0.27 -11.24
CA PHE A 55 -0.98 0.94 -10.48
C PHE A 55 -1.49 2.22 -9.83
N THR A 56 -1.09 2.45 -8.61
CA THR A 56 -1.22 3.74 -7.94
C THR A 56 0.04 4.06 -7.15
N ASN A 57 0.25 5.33 -6.76
CA ASN A 57 1.38 5.69 -5.91
C ASN A 57 0.99 6.66 -4.81
N GLY A 58 1.82 6.73 -3.79
CA GLY A 58 1.65 7.69 -2.69
C GLY A 58 2.59 7.48 -1.52
N CYS A 59 2.52 8.41 -0.56
CA CYS A 59 3.31 8.34 0.67
C CYS A 59 2.75 7.32 1.66
N PHE A 60 1.43 7.21 1.79
CA PHE A 60 0.71 6.30 2.70
C PHE A 60 1.30 6.26 4.11
N ASP A 61 1.62 7.44 4.65
CA ASP A 61 2.39 7.55 5.90
C ASP A 61 1.65 6.99 7.12
N ILE A 62 0.49 7.54 7.45
CA ILE A 62 -0.42 6.97 8.46
C ILE A 62 -1.66 6.48 7.73
N LEU A 63 -1.86 5.17 7.67
CA LEU A 63 -3.03 4.60 7.02
C LEU A 63 -4.31 4.99 7.77
N HIS A 64 -5.33 5.34 7.00
CA HIS A 64 -6.65 5.68 7.50
C HIS A 64 -7.73 5.20 6.53
N LYS A 65 -9.00 5.26 6.96
CA LYS A 65 -10.14 4.81 6.16
C LYS A 65 -10.13 5.37 4.74
N GLY A 66 -9.77 6.65 4.57
CA GLY A 66 -9.69 7.27 3.25
C GLY A 66 -8.71 6.56 2.30
N HIS A 67 -7.52 6.19 2.79
CA HIS A 67 -6.57 5.39 2.02
C HIS A 67 -7.13 4.00 1.67
N ILE A 68 -7.71 3.31 2.64
CA ILE A 68 -8.22 1.96 2.43
C ILE A 68 -9.36 1.96 1.39
N THR A 69 -10.31 2.90 1.51
CA THR A 69 -11.41 3.02 0.54
C THR A 69 -10.90 3.32 -0.87
N TYR A 70 -9.95 4.26 -0.98
CA TYR A 70 -9.31 4.60 -2.26
C TYR A 70 -8.61 3.38 -2.89
N LEU A 71 -7.79 2.68 -2.12
CA LEU A 71 -7.06 1.50 -2.61
C LEU A 71 -8.00 0.35 -2.98
N GLN A 72 -9.11 0.16 -2.24
CA GLN A 72 -10.15 -0.82 -2.62
C GLN A 72 -10.82 -0.47 -3.95
N GLN A 73 -11.11 0.82 -4.17
CA GLN A 73 -11.67 1.27 -5.44
C GLN A 73 -10.67 1.11 -6.59
N ALA A 74 -9.39 1.39 -6.35
CA ALA A 74 -8.34 1.14 -7.33
C ALA A 74 -8.22 -0.36 -7.67
N ALA A 75 -8.17 -1.23 -6.66
CA ALA A 75 -8.09 -2.67 -6.86
C ALA A 75 -9.30 -3.26 -7.62
N ALA A 76 -10.46 -2.63 -7.52
CA ALA A 76 -11.67 -3.10 -8.23
C ALA A 76 -11.63 -2.82 -9.74
N LEU A 77 -10.61 -2.14 -10.25
CA LEU A 77 -10.45 -1.82 -11.68
C LEU A 77 -9.70 -2.89 -12.48
N GLY A 78 -9.08 -3.86 -11.81
CA GLY A 78 -8.33 -4.93 -12.48
C GLY A 78 -8.10 -6.13 -11.54
N GLU A 79 -7.35 -7.09 -12.02
CA GLU A 79 -7.04 -8.32 -11.28
C GLU A 79 -5.91 -8.10 -10.27
N HIS A 80 -4.96 -7.20 -10.57
CA HIS A 80 -3.78 -6.97 -9.74
C HIS A 80 -3.60 -5.48 -9.41
N LEU A 81 -3.32 -5.18 -8.13
CA LEU A 81 -2.98 -3.84 -7.67
C LEU A 81 -1.53 -3.78 -7.20
N ILE A 82 -0.76 -2.93 -7.87
CA ILE A 82 0.60 -2.55 -7.47
C ILE A 82 0.60 -1.14 -6.89
N ILE A 83 1.28 -0.96 -5.78
CA ILE A 83 1.46 0.35 -5.15
C ILE A 83 2.92 0.79 -5.29
N GLY A 84 3.14 1.91 -5.95
CA GLY A 84 4.40 2.66 -5.88
C GLY A 84 4.44 3.46 -4.58
N LEU A 85 5.34 3.10 -3.67
CA LEU A 85 5.48 3.72 -2.36
C LEU A 85 6.66 4.68 -2.36
N ASN A 86 6.42 5.97 -2.05
CA ASN A 86 7.48 6.93 -1.90
C ASN A 86 8.42 6.53 -0.74
N ALA A 87 9.73 6.46 -1.01
CA ALA A 87 10.76 6.24 0.02
C ALA A 87 10.75 7.35 1.07
N ASP A 88 11.35 7.10 2.23
CA ASP A 88 11.37 8.06 3.34
C ASP A 88 11.97 9.41 2.93
N GLU A 89 13.08 9.40 2.19
CA GLU A 89 13.71 10.62 1.69
C GLU A 89 12.82 11.39 0.71
N SER A 90 12.07 10.68 -0.16
CA SER A 90 11.10 11.30 -1.06
C SER A 90 9.95 11.95 -0.29
N VAL A 91 9.41 11.27 0.73
CA VAL A 91 8.34 11.82 1.58
C VAL A 91 8.82 13.05 2.36
N LYS A 92 10.05 13.03 2.89
CA LYS A 92 10.65 14.13 3.62
C LYS A 92 10.76 15.39 2.75
N LYS A 93 11.22 15.23 1.51
CA LYS A 93 11.26 16.33 0.53
C LYS A 93 9.87 16.89 0.22
N LEU A 94 8.86 16.03 0.07
CA LEU A 94 7.50 16.43 -0.30
C LEU A 94 6.69 17.03 0.86
N LYS A 95 6.91 16.58 2.11
CA LYS A 95 6.05 16.89 3.26
C LYS A 95 6.76 17.59 4.41
N GLY A 96 8.09 17.73 4.36
CA GLY A 96 8.92 18.38 5.38
C GLY A 96 9.56 17.41 6.37
N GLU A 97 10.49 17.94 7.19
CA GLU A 97 11.38 17.18 8.08
C GLU A 97 10.67 16.28 9.12
N GLY A 98 9.43 16.60 9.50
CA GLY A 98 8.65 15.79 10.44
C GLY A 98 7.93 14.60 9.79
N ARG A 99 8.21 14.30 8.53
CA ARG A 99 7.53 13.25 7.75
C ARG A 99 8.55 12.38 6.99
N PRO A 100 8.28 11.08 6.79
CA PRO A 100 7.11 10.34 7.27
C PRO A 100 7.18 10.07 8.79
N VAL A 101 6.04 9.70 9.38
CA VAL A 101 5.97 9.21 10.77
C VAL A 101 6.37 7.74 10.84
N ASN A 102 5.89 6.94 9.88
CA ASN A 102 6.23 5.53 9.75
C ASN A 102 7.33 5.34 8.69
N SER A 103 8.30 4.47 8.98
CA SER A 103 9.35 4.11 8.03
C SER A 103 8.79 3.50 6.75
N GLU A 104 9.51 3.60 5.64
CA GLU A 104 9.09 2.98 4.36
C GLU A 104 8.88 1.48 4.48
N SER A 105 9.66 0.78 5.31
CA SER A 105 9.49 -0.64 5.57
C SER A 105 8.18 -0.94 6.29
N ASP A 106 7.82 -0.14 7.31
CA ASP A 106 6.56 -0.30 8.04
C ASP A 106 5.37 0.04 7.14
N ARG A 107 5.48 1.11 6.35
CA ARG A 107 4.44 1.51 5.40
C ARG A 107 4.20 0.45 4.33
N ALA A 108 5.28 -0.12 3.78
CA ALA A 108 5.21 -1.21 2.80
C ALA A 108 4.59 -2.47 3.42
N PHE A 109 5.00 -2.84 4.64
CA PHE A 109 4.43 -3.97 5.36
C PHE A 109 2.92 -3.83 5.58
N MET A 110 2.48 -2.66 6.06
CA MET A 110 1.06 -2.38 6.27
C MET A 110 0.25 -2.44 4.97
N LEU A 111 0.76 -1.86 3.88
CA LEU A 111 0.10 -1.89 2.58
C LEU A 111 0.00 -3.31 2.02
N LYS A 112 1.08 -4.09 2.09
CA LYS A 112 1.09 -5.48 1.61
C LYS A 112 0.19 -6.40 2.43
N SER A 113 -0.09 -6.04 3.69
CA SER A 113 -1.02 -6.78 4.54
C SER A 113 -2.49 -6.58 4.14
N LEU A 114 -2.80 -5.64 3.27
CA LEU A 114 -4.13 -5.46 2.71
C LEU A 114 -4.36 -6.53 1.64
N ARG A 115 -5.38 -7.37 1.83
CA ARG A 115 -5.65 -8.56 0.99
C ARG A 115 -5.82 -8.27 -0.50
N PHE A 116 -6.10 -7.03 -0.87
CA PHE A 116 -6.35 -6.57 -2.25
C PHE A 116 -5.13 -5.83 -2.84
N VAL A 117 -3.97 -5.90 -2.18
CA VAL A 117 -2.70 -5.35 -2.66
C VAL A 117 -1.78 -6.51 -3.02
N ASP A 118 -1.44 -6.62 -4.29
CA ASP A 118 -0.59 -7.70 -4.78
C ASP A 118 0.88 -7.39 -4.55
N GLU A 119 1.34 -6.16 -4.86
CA GLU A 119 2.72 -5.79 -4.64
C GLU A 119 2.89 -4.33 -4.21
N VAL A 120 3.97 -4.09 -3.47
CA VAL A 120 4.43 -2.75 -3.10
C VAL A 120 5.86 -2.58 -3.55
N VAL A 121 6.12 -1.53 -4.33
CA VAL A 121 7.43 -1.21 -4.89
C VAL A 121 7.85 0.17 -4.39
N ILE A 122 9.02 0.25 -3.76
CA ILE A 122 9.55 1.53 -3.26
C ILE A 122 10.27 2.26 -4.39
N PHE A 123 10.05 3.58 -4.47
CA PHE A 123 10.80 4.47 -5.36
C PHE A 123 11.23 5.73 -4.61
N ASN A 124 12.41 6.24 -4.94
CA ASN A 124 13.05 7.36 -4.25
C ASN A 124 12.96 8.68 -5.03
N GLU A 125 12.52 8.63 -6.25
CA GLU A 125 12.36 9.78 -7.14
C GLU A 125 11.24 10.70 -6.65
N GLU A 126 11.25 11.95 -7.07
CA GLU A 126 10.19 12.93 -6.73
C GLU A 126 8.85 12.53 -7.34
N THR A 127 8.87 11.86 -8.47
CA THR A 127 7.68 11.40 -9.20
C THR A 127 7.81 9.92 -9.54
N PRO A 128 6.71 9.19 -9.74
CA PRO A 128 6.73 7.78 -10.11
C PRO A 128 7.05 7.52 -11.59
N LEU A 129 7.53 8.53 -12.34
CA LEU A 129 7.69 8.47 -13.79
C LEU A 129 8.53 7.28 -14.25
N GLU A 130 9.75 7.12 -13.70
CA GLU A 130 10.66 6.05 -14.09
C GLU A 130 10.12 4.67 -13.70
N LEU A 131 9.44 4.57 -12.56
CA LEU A 131 8.78 3.34 -12.15
C LEU A 131 7.60 2.99 -13.10
N LEU A 132 6.80 3.98 -13.50
CA LEU A 132 5.72 3.78 -14.48
C LEU A 132 6.26 3.35 -15.84
N LYS A 133 7.34 3.98 -16.29
CA LYS A 133 8.04 3.58 -17.53
C LYS A 133 8.59 2.16 -17.47
N CYS A 134 9.05 1.73 -16.30
CA CYS A 134 9.50 0.35 -16.10
C CYS A 134 8.33 -0.64 -16.12
N LEU A 135 7.24 -0.36 -15.42
CA LEU A 135 6.14 -1.31 -15.21
C LEU A 135 5.12 -1.31 -16.35
N GLU A 136 4.84 -0.16 -16.96
CA GLU A 136 3.82 0.01 -18.01
C GLU A 136 2.47 -0.63 -17.64
N PRO A 137 1.82 -0.20 -16.53
CA PRO A 137 0.56 -0.78 -16.09
C PRO A 137 -0.57 -0.54 -17.09
N ASP A 138 -1.61 -1.36 -17.05
CA ASP A 138 -2.80 -1.16 -17.89
C ASP A 138 -3.61 0.04 -17.41
N ILE A 139 -3.73 0.23 -16.09
CA ILE A 139 -4.48 1.35 -15.49
C ILE A 139 -3.62 2.07 -14.46
N LEU A 140 -3.45 3.38 -14.64
CA LEU A 140 -2.87 4.28 -13.66
C LEU A 140 -3.98 5.00 -12.89
N VAL A 141 -4.01 4.81 -11.57
CA VAL A 141 -5.01 5.44 -10.70
C VAL A 141 -4.39 6.59 -9.92
N LYS A 142 -5.06 7.73 -9.91
CA LYS A 142 -4.73 8.89 -9.07
C LYS A 142 -5.90 9.30 -8.21
N GLY A 143 -5.62 9.69 -6.98
CA GLY A 143 -6.62 10.22 -6.05
C GLY A 143 -6.65 11.74 -6.05
N GLY A 144 -7.83 12.33 -6.15
CA GLY A 144 -8.02 13.77 -6.02
C GLY A 144 -8.72 14.42 -7.21
N ASP A 145 -8.63 15.74 -7.24
CA ASP A 145 -9.26 16.59 -8.28
C ASP A 145 -8.23 16.92 -9.38
N TYR A 146 -7.57 15.90 -9.93
CA TYR A 146 -6.64 16.06 -11.04
C TYR A 146 -7.37 16.03 -12.38
N SER A 147 -6.88 16.81 -13.35
CA SER A 147 -7.16 16.54 -14.76
C SER A 147 -6.29 15.35 -15.19
N VAL A 148 -6.83 14.47 -16.03
CA VAL A 148 -6.06 13.37 -16.63
C VAL A 148 -4.81 13.90 -17.35
N GLU A 149 -4.92 15.11 -17.93
CA GLU A 149 -3.83 15.77 -18.66
C GLU A 149 -2.62 16.10 -17.76
N ASP A 150 -2.86 16.35 -16.47
CA ASP A 150 -1.82 16.73 -15.50
C ASP A 150 -1.19 15.52 -14.79
N VAL A 151 -1.62 14.29 -15.10
CA VAL A 151 -1.10 13.10 -14.47
C VAL A 151 0.26 12.74 -15.07
N ILE A 152 1.29 12.79 -14.21
CA ILE A 152 2.67 12.40 -14.57
C ILE A 152 2.73 10.90 -14.86
N GLY A 153 3.31 10.53 -16.00
CA GLY A 153 3.50 9.15 -16.42
C GLY A 153 2.28 8.53 -17.09
N LYS A 154 1.25 9.34 -17.43
CA LYS A 154 0.07 8.87 -18.15
C LYS A 154 0.38 8.19 -19.47
N GLU A 155 1.45 8.61 -20.13
CA GLU A 155 1.93 8.05 -21.40
C GLU A 155 2.47 6.62 -21.32
N TYR A 156 2.76 6.14 -20.08
CA TYR A 156 3.23 4.78 -19.81
C TYR A 156 2.14 3.85 -19.28
N ALA A 157 0.89 4.33 -19.20
CA ALA A 157 -0.25 3.51 -18.82
C ALA A 157 -1.24 3.37 -19.98
N GLY A 158 -1.94 2.27 -20.03
CA GLY A 158 -3.01 2.07 -21.04
C GLY A 158 -4.18 3.00 -20.82
N GLU A 159 -4.54 3.26 -19.56
CA GLU A 159 -5.63 4.14 -19.17
C GLU A 159 -5.29 4.88 -17.86
N VAL A 160 -5.83 6.10 -17.70
CA VAL A 160 -5.76 6.86 -16.44
C VAL A 160 -7.14 6.99 -15.83
N ARG A 161 -7.26 6.68 -14.55
CA ARG A 161 -8.48 6.82 -13.74
C ARG A 161 -8.25 7.77 -12.57
N ILE A 162 -9.12 8.77 -12.44
CA ILE A 162 -9.12 9.68 -11.30
C ILE A 162 -10.21 9.23 -10.33
N LEU A 163 -9.83 8.95 -9.08
CA LEU A 163 -10.76 8.58 -8.02
C LEU A 163 -10.87 9.74 -7.01
N PRO A 164 -12.08 10.11 -6.58
CA PRO A 164 -12.27 11.20 -5.63
C PRO A 164 -11.70 10.85 -4.26
N PHE A 165 -11.18 11.84 -3.54
CA PHE A 165 -10.81 11.67 -2.13
C PHE A 165 -12.04 11.43 -1.24
N VAL A 166 -11.87 10.56 -0.25
CA VAL A 166 -12.88 10.40 0.81
C VAL A 166 -12.80 11.60 1.75
N LYS A 167 -13.83 12.43 1.74
CA LYS A 167 -13.89 13.64 2.59
C LYS A 167 -13.74 13.30 4.08
N GLY A 168 -13.04 14.17 4.81
CA GLY A 168 -12.89 14.04 6.26
C GLY A 168 -11.74 13.12 6.71
N TYR A 169 -10.91 12.63 5.80
CA TYR A 169 -9.76 11.78 6.13
C TYR A 169 -8.47 12.32 5.53
N SER A 170 -7.51 12.65 6.39
CA SER A 170 -6.13 12.92 5.97
C SER A 170 -5.15 12.63 7.10
N THR A 171 -3.92 12.27 6.77
CA THR A 171 -2.83 12.07 7.74
C THR A 171 -2.59 13.35 8.56
N THR A 172 -2.66 14.53 7.94
CA THR A 172 -2.49 15.81 8.64
C THR A 172 -3.56 16.02 9.70
N GLN A 173 -4.83 15.69 9.41
CA GLN A 173 -5.90 15.78 10.41
C GLN A 173 -5.68 14.83 11.59
N ILE A 174 -5.18 13.62 11.34
CA ILE A 174 -4.85 12.66 12.39
C ILE A 174 -3.75 13.23 13.30
N ILE A 175 -2.66 13.72 12.71
CA ILE A 175 -1.54 14.31 13.45
C ILE A 175 -2.03 15.51 14.26
N ASN A 176 -2.80 16.43 13.67
CA ASN A 176 -3.33 17.60 14.37
C ASN A 176 -4.21 17.20 15.55
N LYS A 177 -5.08 16.19 15.36
CA LYS A 177 -5.93 15.68 16.44
C LYS A 177 -5.12 15.10 17.60
N ILE A 178 -4.02 14.37 17.30
CA ILE A 178 -3.12 13.83 18.33
C ILE A 178 -2.41 14.95 19.09
N LEU A 179 -2.02 16.02 18.38
CA LEU A 179 -1.33 17.18 18.96
C LEU A 179 -2.27 18.20 19.64
N GLY A 180 -3.59 17.95 19.65
CA GLY A 180 -4.57 18.86 20.24
C GLY A 180 -4.76 20.16 19.44
N LYS A 181 -4.51 20.15 18.14
CA LYS A 181 -4.63 21.28 17.22
C LYS A 181 -5.89 21.21 16.36
#